data_16d24086cccdaf915396a7b7b8386f9d
#
_entry.id   16d24086cccdaf915396a7b7b8386f9d
#
_cell.length_a   1.000
_cell.length_b   1.000
_cell.length_c   1.000
_cell.angle_alpha   90.00
_cell.angle_beta   90.00
_cell.angle_gamma   90.00
#
_symmetry.space_group_name_H-M   'P 1'
#
loop_
_entity.id
_entity.type
_entity.pdbx_description
1 polymer ?
#
loop_
_entity_poly.entity_id
_entity_poly.type
_entity_poly.pdbx_seq_one_letter_code
_entity_poly.pdbx_strand_id
1 'polypeptide(L)'
;ASLSEILGVSQDTIRSCMDRTDSQYEVLAKKVDEDVADQIRQLINDTDVHGVYMVADAKRVYPYGSLASHVLGFVGTDNTGLYGLESRYDKYLQGQTGLVVTAKDERGNPLPYEYEQYFAAENGQDLVLTLDANVQYYLEKYVGEMADKYGAEHGATGIVMDVKNGGILGMVS
;
A
#
# COMPACT_ATOMS: atom_id res chain seq x y z
N ALA A 1 -22.25 -14.17 -7.77
CA ALA A 1 -22.70 -12.94 -8.45
C ALA A 1 -22.36 -11.72 -7.60
N SER A 2 -22.93 -11.55 -6.41
CA SER A 2 -22.78 -10.34 -5.58
C SER A 2 -21.32 -10.00 -5.21
N LEU A 3 -20.50 -10.96 -4.81
CA LEU A 3 -19.07 -10.74 -4.54
C LEU A 3 -18.30 -10.27 -5.79
N SER A 4 -18.66 -10.78 -6.95
CA SER A 4 -18.08 -10.39 -8.24
C SER A 4 -18.36 -8.92 -8.57
N GLU A 5 -19.57 -8.47 -8.30
CA GLU A 5 -20.00 -7.08 -8.53
C GLU A 5 -19.31 -6.11 -7.58
N ILE A 6 -19.25 -6.46 -6.28
CA ILE A 6 -18.66 -5.61 -5.25
C ILE A 6 -17.13 -5.50 -5.43
N LEU A 7 -16.45 -6.63 -5.71
CA LEU A 7 -14.98 -6.67 -5.87
C LEU A 7 -14.49 -6.30 -7.27
N GLY A 8 -15.37 -6.24 -8.28
CA GLY A 8 -14.97 -6.08 -9.67
C GLY A 8 -14.17 -7.26 -10.24
N VAL A 9 -14.24 -8.43 -9.60
CA VAL A 9 -13.55 -9.66 -10.00
C VAL A 9 -14.50 -10.56 -10.79
N SER A 10 -14.01 -11.24 -11.84
CA SER A 10 -14.88 -12.09 -12.64
C SER A 10 -15.45 -13.26 -11.83
N GLN A 11 -16.69 -13.68 -12.13
CA GLN A 11 -17.30 -14.84 -11.47
C GLN A 11 -16.51 -16.12 -11.69
N ASP A 12 -15.88 -16.26 -12.85
CA ASP A 12 -15.07 -17.44 -13.18
C ASP A 12 -13.79 -17.49 -12.35
N THR A 13 -13.18 -16.33 -12.04
CA THR A 13 -12.04 -16.26 -11.12
C THR A 13 -12.45 -16.70 -9.72
N ILE A 14 -13.58 -16.21 -9.22
CA ILE A 14 -14.08 -16.60 -7.89
C ILE A 14 -14.36 -18.10 -7.85
N ARG A 15 -15.01 -18.68 -8.87
CA ARG A 15 -15.25 -20.12 -8.97
C ARG A 15 -13.96 -20.92 -8.99
N SER A 16 -12.99 -20.50 -9.82
CA SER A 16 -11.70 -21.17 -9.91
C SER A 16 -10.95 -21.18 -8.56
N CYS A 17 -11.07 -20.12 -7.77
CA CYS A 17 -10.52 -20.09 -6.41
C CYS A 17 -11.26 -21.05 -5.46
N MET A 18 -12.59 -21.17 -5.57
CA MET A 18 -13.40 -22.09 -4.77
C MET A 18 -13.16 -23.56 -5.11
N ASP A 19 -12.83 -23.86 -6.37
CA ASP A 19 -12.59 -25.23 -6.86
C ASP A 19 -11.20 -25.76 -6.47
N ARG A 20 -10.29 -24.91 -5.98
CA ARG A 20 -8.97 -25.33 -5.50
C ARG A 20 -9.05 -25.97 -4.13
N THR A 21 -8.99 -27.27 -4.10
CA THR A 21 -9.05 -28.08 -2.86
C THR A 21 -7.69 -28.35 -2.23
N ASP A 22 -6.61 -28.00 -2.91
CA ASP A 22 -5.21 -28.17 -2.50
C ASP A 22 -4.66 -26.95 -1.73
N SER A 23 -5.41 -25.84 -1.71
CA SER A 23 -5.05 -24.61 -1.00
C SER A 23 -5.96 -24.39 0.22
N GLN A 24 -5.38 -23.97 1.33
CA GLN A 24 -6.14 -23.63 2.55
C GLN A 24 -6.88 -22.30 2.44
N TYR A 25 -6.39 -21.37 1.62
CA TYR A 25 -7.02 -20.09 1.33
C TYR A 25 -6.58 -19.57 -0.03
N GLU A 26 -7.45 -18.81 -0.66
CA GLU A 26 -7.19 -18.10 -1.91
C GLU A 26 -7.48 -16.63 -1.77
N VAL A 27 -6.61 -15.77 -2.29
CA VAL A 27 -6.77 -14.31 -2.22
C VAL A 27 -7.64 -13.85 -3.38
N LEU A 28 -8.83 -13.35 -3.10
CA LEU A 28 -9.76 -12.83 -4.11
C LEU A 28 -9.42 -11.40 -4.52
N ALA A 29 -9.08 -10.55 -3.56
CA ALA A 29 -8.67 -9.17 -3.81
C ALA A 29 -7.71 -8.68 -2.72
N LYS A 30 -6.85 -7.72 -3.05
CA LYS A 30 -5.93 -7.06 -2.11
C LYS A 30 -6.22 -5.57 -2.07
N LYS A 31 -5.91 -4.92 -0.95
CA LYS A 31 -6.00 -3.46 -0.77
C LYS A 31 -7.38 -2.88 -1.12
N VAL A 32 -8.40 -3.62 -0.72
CA VAL A 32 -9.80 -3.23 -0.88
C VAL A 32 -10.08 -2.01 -0.01
N ASP A 33 -10.75 -1.00 -0.54
CA ASP A 33 -11.13 0.19 0.21
C ASP A 33 -12.19 -0.13 1.28
N GLU A 34 -12.26 0.67 2.34
CA GLU A 34 -13.08 0.36 3.53
C GLU A 34 -14.57 0.32 3.21
N ASP A 35 -15.04 1.21 2.34
CA ASP A 35 -16.42 1.24 1.86
C ASP A 35 -16.83 -0.05 1.13
N VAL A 36 -15.92 -0.61 0.33
CA VAL A 36 -16.12 -1.90 -0.36
C VAL A 36 -16.06 -3.06 0.65
N ALA A 37 -15.16 -2.98 1.63
CA ALA A 37 -15.08 -3.97 2.70
C ALA A 37 -16.35 -4.00 3.54
N ASP A 38 -16.97 -2.84 3.82
CA ASP A 38 -18.23 -2.75 4.53
C ASP A 38 -19.40 -3.40 3.77
N GLN A 39 -19.45 -3.19 2.45
CA GLN A 39 -20.43 -3.88 1.59
C GLN A 39 -20.25 -5.41 1.64
N ILE A 40 -19.02 -5.90 1.70
CA ILE A 40 -18.73 -7.33 1.82
C ILE A 40 -19.17 -7.84 3.19
N ARG A 41 -18.91 -7.08 4.28
CA ARG A 41 -19.38 -7.45 5.64
C ARG A 41 -20.91 -7.57 5.69
N GLN A 42 -21.62 -6.61 5.09
CA GLN A 42 -23.07 -6.66 4.98
C GLN A 42 -23.53 -7.88 4.19
N LEU A 43 -22.94 -8.14 3.03
CA LEU A 43 -23.28 -9.30 2.22
C LEU A 43 -23.08 -10.62 2.98
N ILE A 44 -21.98 -10.77 3.73
CA ILE A 44 -21.69 -11.96 4.53
C ILE A 44 -22.78 -12.13 5.61
N ASN A 45 -23.15 -11.05 6.29
CA ASN A 45 -24.17 -11.08 7.33
C ASN A 45 -25.58 -11.41 6.80
N ASP A 46 -25.93 -10.86 5.63
CA ASP A 46 -27.26 -11.01 5.03
C ASP A 46 -27.47 -12.38 4.37
N THR A 47 -26.40 -13.02 3.91
CA THR A 47 -26.50 -14.24 3.07
C THR A 47 -25.94 -15.49 3.74
N ASP A 48 -25.46 -15.42 4.99
CA ASP A 48 -24.85 -16.53 5.73
C ASP A 48 -23.74 -17.26 4.92
N VAL A 49 -22.97 -16.48 4.14
CA VAL A 49 -21.84 -17.00 3.35
C VAL A 49 -20.68 -17.32 4.26
N HIS A 50 -20.31 -18.60 4.32
CA HIS A 50 -19.14 -19.06 5.06
C HIS A 50 -17.91 -19.16 4.15
N GLY A 51 -16.71 -19.05 4.76
CA GLY A 51 -15.45 -19.23 4.06
C GLY A 51 -14.88 -17.96 3.38
N VAL A 52 -15.52 -16.81 3.54
CA VAL A 52 -14.97 -15.53 3.12
C VAL A 52 -14.44 -14.79 4.36
N TYR A 53 -13.15 -14.48 4.34
CA TYR A 53 -12.45 -13.81 5.42
C TYR A 53 -11.85 -12.50 4.95
N MET A 54 -11.87 -11.49 5.79
CA MET A 54 -11.20 -10.22 5.55
C MET A 54 -10.08 -10.05 6.55
N VAL A 55 -8.92 -9.67 6.03
CA VAL A 55 -7.73 -9.39 6.83
C VAL A 55 -7.41 -7.92 6.65
N ALA A 56 -7.10 -7.22 7.76
CA ALA A 56 -6.69 -5.84 7.70
C ALA A 56 -5.37 -5.73 6.93
N ASP A 57 -5.33 -4.80 5.98
CA ASP A 57 -4.16 -4.51 5.15
C ASP A 57 -3.95 -2.99 5.10
N ALA A 58 -2.74 -2.55 4.81
CA ALA A 58 -2.40 -1.15 4.66
C ALA A 58 -2.33 -0.77 3.17
N LYS A 59 -2.91 0.39 2.82
CA LYS A 59 -2.85 0.95 1.47
C LYS A 59 -2.13 2.29 1.51
N ARG A 60 -1.06 2.43 0.72
CA ARG A 60 -0.36 3.70 0.56
C ARG A 60 -1.19 4.64 -0.31
N VAL A 61 -1.43 5.85 0.17
CA VAL A 61 -2.20 6.88 -0.54
C VAL A 61 -1.31 8.10 -0.76
N TYR A 62 -1.33 8.65 -1.97
CA TYR A 62 -0.60 9.86 -2.35
C TYR A 62 -1.62 10.99 -2.62
N PRO A 63 -1.96 11.82 -1.60
CA PRO A 63 -3.06 12.80 -1.68
C PRO A 63 -2.86 13.85 -2.77
N TYR A 64 -1.60 14.16 -3.10
CA TYR A 64 -1.25 15.17 -4.10
C TYR A 64 -0.95 14.57 -5.48
N GLY A 65 -1.34 13.31 -5.73
CA GLY A 65 -1.15 12.65 -7.02
C GLY A 65 0.32 12.51 -7.40
N SER A 66 0.72 13.11 -8.52
CA SER A 66 2.08 13.01 -9.05
C SER A 66 3.10 13.98 -8.43
N LEU A 67 2.66 14.87 -7.51
CA LEU A 67 3.54 15.86 -6.90
C LEU A 67 4.71 15.19 -6.18
N ALA A 68 5.93 15.62 -6.48
CA ALA A 68 7.19 15.07 -5.97
C ALA A 68 7.38 13.56 -6.20
N SER A 69 6.71 12.97 -7.20
CA SER A 69 6.73 11.51 -7.43
C SER A 69 8.13 10.94 -7.62
N HIS A 70 9.04 11.67 -8.28
CA HIS A 70 10.43 11.26 -8.46
C HIS A 70 11.23 11.24 -7.15
N VAL A 71 10.86 12.08 -6.18
CA VAL A 71 11.52 12.18 -4.88
C VAL A 71 10.90 11.17 -3.90
N LEU A 72 9.57 11.21 -3.76
CA LEU A 72 8.83 10.33 -2.85
C LEU A 72 8.96 8.86 -3.28
N GLY A 73 8.81 8.59 -4.57
CA GLY A 73 8.74 7.24 -5.07
C GLY A 73 7.38 6.59 -4.87
N PHE A 74 7.36 5.28 -4.88
CA PHE A 74 6.15 4.49 -4.73
C PHE A 74 6.42 3.14 -4.11
N VAL A 75 5.36 2.49 -3.60
CA VAL A 75 5.41 1.15 -3.02
C VAL A 75 4.76 0.12 -3.94
N GLY A 76 5.19 -1.12 -3.82
CA GLY A 76 4.60 -2.27 -4.49
C GLY A 76 3.26 -2.72 -3.89
N THR A 77 2.69 -3.76 -4.45
CA THR A 77 1.44 -4.38 -3.96
C THR A 77 1.59 -5.02 -2.58
N ASP A 78 2.80 -5.33 -2.19
CA ASP A 78 3.21 -5.88 -0.89
C ASP A 78 3.62 -4.80 0.13
N ASN A 79 3.39 -3.52 -0.19
CA ASN A 79 3.80 -2.35 0.57
C ASN A 79 5.32 -2.14 0.68
N THR A 80 6.14 -2.89 -0.07
CA THR A 80 7.58 -2.66 -0.15
C THR A 80 7.89 -1.41 -0.98
N GLY A 81 8.74 -0.54 -0.49
CA GLY A 81 9.19 0.66 -1.21
C GLY A 81 10.05 0.29 -2.41
N LEU A 82 9.60 0.66 -3.62
CA LEU A 82 10.28 0.31 -4.88
C LEU A 82 11.17 1.42 -5.40
N TYR A 83 10.86 2.67 -5.11
CA TYR A 83 11.57 3.82 -5.63
C TYR A 83 11.60 4.98 -4.64
N GLY A 84 12.53 5.94 -4.84
CA GLY A 84 12.63 7.20 -4.11
C GLY A 84 12.85 7.04 -2.60
N LEU A 85 12.26 7.93 -1.84
CA LEU A 85 12.32 7.91 -0.37
C LEU A 85 11.60 6.70 0.22
N GLU A 86 10.50 6.24 -0.41
CA GLU A 86 9.80 5.02 0.00
C GLU A 86 10.77 3.82 0.03
N SER A 87 11.55 3.62 -1.01
CA SER A 87 12.56 2.55 -1.06
C SER A 87 13.73 2.79 -0.08
N ARG A 88 14.21 4.03 0.00
CA ARG A 88 15.36 4.36 0.84
C ARG A 88 15.09 4.18 2.33
N TYR A 89 13.87 4.48 2.76
CA TYR A 89 13.44 4.44 4.14
C TYR A 89 12.45 3.31 4.44
N ASP A 90 12.28 2.37 3.52
CA ASP A 90 11.37 1.25 3.61
C ASP A 90 11.44 0.51 4.96
N LYS A 91 12.65 0.19 5.41
CA LYS A 91 12.92 -0.46 6.70
C LYS A 91 12.31 0.29 7.90
N TYR A 92 12.20 1.61 7.83
CA TYR A 92 11.66 2.43 8.91
C TYR A 92 10.15 2.64 8.76
N LEU A 93 9.66 2.67 7.51
CA LEU A 93 8.26 2.97 7.18
C LEU A 93 7.35 1.75 7.30
N GLN A 94 7.85 0.55 7.03
CA GLN A 94 7.03 -0.67 7.04
C GLN A 94 6.58 -1.14 8.44
N GLY A 95 7.32 -0.83 9.51
CA GLY A 95 7.07 -1.42 10.82
C GLY A 95 7.37 -2.92 10.88
N GLN A 96 6.79 -3.60 11.84
CA GLN A 96 6.94 -5.05 12.03
C GLN A 96 5.58 -5.72 12.07
N THR A 97 5.42 -6.74 11.24
CA THR A 97 4.20 -7.55 11.23
C THR A 97 4.09 -8.36 12.51
N GLY A 98 2.93 -8.31 13.16
CA GLY A 98 2.65 -9.16 14.29
C GLY A 98 2.64 -10.64 13.89
N LEU A 99 3.06 -11.49 14.81
CA LEU A 99 3.11 -12.94 14.62
C LEU A 99 2.37 -13.62 15.77
N VAL A 100 1.49 -14.57 15.41
CA VAL A 100 0.88 -15.49 16.37
C VAL A 100 1.43 -16.88 16.10
N VAL A 101 2.17 -17.42 17.06
CA VAL A 101 2.69 -18.78 16.98
C VAL A 101 1.77 -19.70 17.77
N THR A 102 1.06 -20.58 17.08
CA THR A 102 0.20 -21.60 17.69
C THR A 102 0.73 -22.98 17.40
N ALA A 103 0.74 -23.85 18.43
CA ALA A 103 1.03 -25.26 18.21
C ALA A 103 -0.18 -25.98 17.63
N LYS A 104 0.02 -26.76 16.56
CA LYS A 104 -1.01 -27.59 15.91
C LYS A 104 -0.60 -29.04 15.93
N ASP A 105 -1.60 -29.93 15.97
CA ASP A 105 -1.38 -31.38 15.78
C ASP A 105 -1.06 -31.70 14.30
N GLU A 106 -0.73 -32.96 14.01
CA GLU A 106 -0.43 -33.42 12.65
C GLU A 106 -1.61 -33.25 11.68
N ARG A 107 -2.82 -33.01 12.17
CA ARG A 107 -4.04 -32.78 11.39
C ARG A 107 -4.39 -31.30 11.25
N GLY A 108 -3.54 -30.41 11.80
CA GLY A 108 -3.72 -28.97 11.72
C GLY A 108 -4.68 -28.38 12.76
N ASN A 109 -5.19 -29.16 13.73
CA ASN A 109 -6.04 -28.64 14.80
C ASN A 109 -5.20 -27.96 15.88
N PRO A 110 -5.64 -26.83 16.46
CA PRO A 110 -4.94 -26.21 17.56
C PRO A 110 -4.94 -27.17 18.79
N LEU A 111 -3.79 -27.29 19.42
CA LEU A 111 -3.67 -28.10 20.65
C LEU A 111 -4.40 -27.38 21.80
N PRO A 112 -5.20 -28.09 22.62
CA PRO A 112 -6.06 -27.48 23.64
C PRO A 112 -5.30 -26.91 24.85
N TYR A 113 -4.02 -27.14 24.93
CA TYR A 113 -3.16 -26.66 26.01
C TYR A 113 -1.86 -26.14 25.39
N GLU A 114 -1.71 -24.77 25.41
CA GLU A 114 -0.43 -24.14 25.42
C GLU A 114 0.15 -23.48 24.18
N TYR A 115 0.86 -22.44 24.52
CA TYR A 115 1.79 -21.65 23.74
C TYR A 115 1.23 -20.97 22.49
N GLU A 116 0.22 -20.13 22.72
CA GLU A 116 0.04 -18.98 21.85
C GLU A 116 1.08 -17.92 22.25
N GLN A 117 2.13 -17.78 21.51
CA GLN A 117 3.01 -16.63 21.62
C GLN A 117 2.48 -15.54 20.66
N TYR A 118 2.04 -14.47 21.27
CA TYR A 118 1.57 -13.29 20.53
C TYR A 118 2.69 -12.24 20.50
N PHE A 119 3.19 -11.95 19.32
CA PHE A 119 4.06 -10.83 19.04
C PHE A 119 3.21 -9.72 18.43
N ALA A 120 3.07 -8.60 19.14
CA ALA A 120 2.28 -7.49 18.65
C ALA A 120 2.91 -6.89 17.37
N ALA A 121 2.07 -6.43 16.45
CA ALA A 121 2.53 -5.64 15.33
C ALA A 121 3.07 -4.30 15.83
N GLU A 122 4.19 -3.84 15.26
CA GLU A 122 4.75 -2.53 15.53
C GLU A 122 4.56 -1.64 14.31
N ASN A 123 3.98 -0.45 14.53
CA ASN A 123 3.79 0.52 13.45
C ASN A 123 5.14 1.03 12.93
N GLY A 124 5.20 1.33 11.64
CA GLY A 124 6.33 2.04 11.05
C GLY A 124 6.49 3.45 11.61
N GLN A 125 7.64 4.03 11.34
CA GLN A 125 7.96 5.41 11.73
C GLN A 125 7.48 6.39 10.67
N ASP A 126 7.20 7.62 11.10
CA ASP A 126 6.89 8.72 10.19
C ASP A 126 8.16 9.39 9.67
N LEU A 127 8.19 9.73 8.40
CA LEU A 127 9.25 10.49 7.78
C LEU A 127 8.78 11.93 7.52
N VAL A 128 9.37 12.89 8.25
CA VAL A 128 9.08 14.32 8.05
C VAL A 128 10.10 14.91 7.09
N LEU A 129 9.61 15.46 5.99
CA LEU A 129 10.43 16.05 4.94
C LEU A 129 10.50 17.56 5.06
N THR A 130 11.57 18.15 4.52
CA THR A 130 11.72 19.59 4.38
C THR A 130 11.03 20.15 3.12
N LEU A 131 10.49 19.26 2.27
CA LEU A 131 9.78 19.66 1.06
C LEU A 131 8.55 20.51 1.41
N ASP A 132 8.42 21.65 0.74
CA ASP A 132 7.23 22.49 0.81
C ASP A 132 6.35 22.22 -0.40
N ALA A 133 5.09 21.84 -0.17
CA ALA A 133 4.18 21.45 -1.24
C ALA A 133 3.92 22.58 -2.26
N ASN A 134 3.89 23.86 -1.81
CA ASN A 134 3.69 24.99 -2.70
C ASN A 134 4.95 25.23 -3.56
N VAL A 135 6.12 25.21 -2.92
CA VAL A 135 7.41 25.37 -3.64
C VAL A 135 7.58 24.27 -4.66
N GLN A 136 7.30 23.02 -4.28
CA GLN A 136 7.37 21.86 -5.16
C GLN A 136 6.41 22.01 -6.35
N TYR A 137 5.15 22.38 -6.11
CA TYR A 137 4.15 22.58 -7.16
C TYR A 137 4.59 23.61 -8.19
N TYR A 138 5.04 24.80 -7.73
CA TYR A 138 5.48 25.83 -8.66
C TYR A 138 6.77 25.45 -9.36
N LEU A 139 7.68 24.74 -8.69
CA LEU A 139 8.90 24.25 -9.31
C LEU A 139 8.60 23.28 -10.46
N GLU A 140 7.75 22.27 -10.21
CA GLU A 140 7.33 21.31 -11.25
C GLU A 140 6.66 22.01 -12.43
N LYS A 141 5.73 22.91 -12.14
CA LYS A 141 5.01 23.66 -13.15
C LYS A 141 5.94 24.45 -14.05
N TYR A 142 6.80 25.28 -13.47
CA TYR A 142 7.64 26.18 -14.28
C TYR A 142 8.81 25.48 -14.94
N VAL A 143 9.37 24.44 -14.33
CA VAL A 143 10.41 23.64 -15.00
C VAL A 143 9.81 22.90 -16.19
N GLY A 144 8.60 22.32 -16.05
CA GLY A 144 7.89 21.68 -17.16
C GLY A 144 7.57 22.67 -18.29
N GLU A 145 6.97 23.82 -17.98
CA GLU A 145 6.66 24.87 -18.98
C GLU A 145 7.92 25.35 -19.72
N MET A 146 9.05 25.46 -19.01
CA MET A 146 10.31 25.89 -19.65
C MET A 146 10.93 24.77 -20.47
N ALA A 147 10.87 23.53 -20.04
CA ALA A 147 11.32 22.38 -20.80
C ALA A 147 10.58 22.29 -22.15
N ASP A 148 9.27 22.44 -22.13
CA ASP A 148 8.44 22.44 -23.33
C ASP A 148 8.75 23.63 -24.26
N LYS A 149 8.83 24.82 -23.67
CA LYS A 149 9.07 26.06 -24.44
C LYS A 149 10.41 26.08 -25.17
N TYR A 150 11.45 25.50 -24.56
CA TYR A 150 12.78 25.49 -25.11
C TYR A 150 13.19 24.17 -25.77
N GLY A 151 12.24 23.22 -25.86
CA GLY A 151 12.46 21.93 -26.51
C GLY A 151 13.57 21.11 -25.83
N ALA A 152 13.55 21.02 -24.50
CA ALA A 152 14.55 20.28 -23.74
C ALA A 152 14.37 18.77 -23.94
N GLU A 153 14.95 18.21 -25.02
CA GLU A 153 14.80 16.80 -25.42
C GLU A 153 15.27 15.80 -24.36
N HIS A 154 16.17 16.22 -23.46
CA HIS A 154 16.72 15.37 -22.40
C HIS A 154 16.13 15.67 -21.02
N GLY A 155 15.01 16.41 -20.96
CA GLY A 155 14.37 16.83 -19.72
C GLY A 155 15.01 18.06 -19.07
N ALA A 156 14.48 18.44 -17.93
CA ALA A 156 14.98 19.56 -17.14
C ALA A 156 14.92 19.21 -15.66
N THR A 157 15.88 19.69 -14.89
CA THR A 157 15.94 19.46 -13.44
C THR A 157 15.96 20.78 -12.70
N GLY A 158 15.37 20.79 -11.50
CA GLY A 158 15.38 21.96 -10.63
C GLY A 158 15.46 21.56 -9.16
N ILE A 159 16.21 22.35 -8.37
CA ILE A 159 16.30 22.16 -6.92
C ILE A 159 16.17 23.54 -6.27
N VAL A 160 15.31 23.60 -5.23
CA VAL A 160 15.17 24.77 -4.37
C VAL A 160 15.62 24.40 -2.97
N MET A 161 16.58 25.15 -2.43
CA MET A 161 17.17 24.90 -1.11
C MET A 161 17.06 26.14 -0.22
N ASP A 162 16.72 25.95 1.05
CA ASP A 162 16.85 26.98 2.07
C ASP A 162 18.33 27.15 2.45
N VAL A 163 18.90 28.29 2.13
CA VAL A 163 20.31 28.62 2.37
C VAL A 163 20.69 28.74 3.84
N LYS A 164 19.70 28.88 4.74
CA LYS A 164 19.94 29.04 6.19
C LYS A 164 20.22 27.70 6.86
N ASN A 165 19.51 26.65 6.47
CA ASN A 165 19.58 25.33 7.12
C ASN A 165 19.96 24.19 6.17
N GLY A 166 20.08 24.47 4.86
CA GLY A 166 20.40 23.49 3.85
C GLY A 166 19.24 22.53 3.49
N GLY A 167 18.03 22.80 3.99
CA GLY A 167 16.85 21.98 3.71
C GLY A 167 16.39 22.12 2.25
N ILE A 168 16.10 21.01 1.60
CA ILE A 168 15.56 21.00 0.24
C ILE A 168 14.06 21.25 0.33
N LEU A 169 13.61 22.37 -0.26
CA LEU A 169 12.21 22.78 -0.28
C LEU A 169 11.45 22.25 -1.50
N GLY A 170 12.18 21.94 -2.59
CA GLY A 170 11.60 21.38 -3.79
C GLY A 170 12.67 20.76 -4.68
N MET A 171 12.31 19.68 -5.38
CA MET A 171 13.18 18.97 -6.31
C MET A 171 12.34 18.34 -7.42
N VAL A 172 12.77 18.55 -8.69
CA VAL A 172 12.12 18.01 -9.88
C VAL A 172 13.15 17.54 -10.89
N SER A 173 12.84 16.48 -11.61
CA SER A 173 13.64 16.01 -12.75
C SER A 173 12.74 15.38 -13.82
#